data_cb1fcf21d80f4826115fefcfcd031b43
#
_entry.id   cb1fcf21d80f4826115fefcfcd031b43
#
_cell.length_a   1.000
_cell.length_b   1.000
_cell.length_c   1.000
_cell.angle_alpha   90.00
_cell.angle_beta   90.00
_cell.angle_gamma   90.00
#
_symmetry.space_group_name_H-M   'P 1'
#
loop_
_entity.id
_entity.type
_entity.pdbx_description
1 polymer ?
#
loop_
_entity_poly.entity_id
_entity_poly.type
_entity_poly.pdbx_seq_one_letter_code
_entity_poly.pdbx_strand_id
1 'polypeptide(L)'
;MEGNVMKTLVLRYKMGTEELHDAKKYLRMASEAKDQESRDMFLGLADQELGHYDMIHRSGSKLLENAVKSNQEECHGCSDAWNALTEISSAWAREIRESVSNLRTKPMSPH
;
A
#
# COMPACT_ATOMS: atom_id res chain seq x y z
N MET A 1 22.13 17.07 7.04
CA MET A 1 20.86 17.73 6.78
C MET A 1 19.76 17.05 7.58
N GLU A 2 19.47 17.65 8.68
CA GLU A 2 18.43 17.12 9.55
C GLU A 2 17.08 17.07 8.86
N GLY A 3 16.33 16.04 9.14
CA GLY A 3 14.98 15.88 8.64
C GLY A 3 14.85 15.35 7.25
N ASN A 4 15.93 15.21 6.48
CA ASN A 4 15.84 14.69 5.11
C ASN A 4 15.34 13.25 5.08
N VAL A 5 15.83 12.41 5.97
CA VAL A 5 15.38 11.02 6.03
C VAL A 5 13.91 10.97 6.44
N MET A 6 13.54 11.69 7.49
CA MET A 6 12.16 11.72 7.97
C MET A 6 11.22 12.24 6.87
N LYS A 7 11.60 13.33 6.19
CA LYS A 7 10.78 13.88 5.10
C LYS A 7 10.60 12.87 3.99
N THR A 8 11.64 12.14 3.64
CA THR A 8 11.56 11.12 2.59
C THR A 8 10.67 9.97 3.03
N LEU A 9 10.77 9.55 4.28
CA LEU A 9 9.91 8.49 4.82
C LEU A 9 8.44 8.92 4.80
N VAL A 10 8.15 10.15 5.21
CA VAL A 10 6.78 10.68 5.19
C VAL A 10 6.25 10.70 3.76
N LEU A 11 7.09 11.10 2.80
CA LEU A 11 6.71 11.12 1.39
C LEU A 11 6.41 9.70 0.88
N ARG A 12 7.24 8.71 1.24
CA ARG A 12 6.99 7.31 0.90
C ARG A 12 5.67 6.83 1.48
N TYR A 13 5.40 7.21 2.73
CA TYR A 13 4.13 6.87 3.36
C TYR A 13 2.95 7.44 2.58
N LYS A 14 3.02 8.72 2.21
CA LYS A 14 1.95 9.37 1.43
C LYS A 14 1.76 8.70 0.08
N MET A 15 2.84 8.41 -0.61
CA MET A 15 2.79 7.71 -1.89
C MET A 15 2.14 6.34 -1.75
N GLY A 16 2.51 5.61 -0.70
CA GLY A 16 1.93 4.30 -0.43
C GLY A 16 0.43 4.36 -0.15
N THR A 17 -0.01 5.32 0.64
CA THR A 17 -1.43 5.47 0.95
C THR A 17 -2.23 5.87 -0.28
N GLU A 18 -1.67 6.64 -1.20
CA GLU A 18 -2.33 6.97 -2.46
C GLU A 18 -2.58 5.71 -3.28
N GLU A 19 -1.62 4.79 -3.33
CA GLU A 19 -1.80 3.51 -4.01
C GLU A 19 -2.89 2.67 -3.37
N LEU A 20 -3.00 2.70 -2.04
CA LEU A 20 -4.05 1.98 -1.33
C LEU A 20 -5.43 2.59 -1.60
N HIS A 21 -5.53 3.92 -1.70
CA HIS A 21 -6.77 4.56 -2.08
C HIS A 21 -7.20 4.13 -3.48
N ASP A 22 -6.26 4.08 -4.42
CA ASP A 22 -6.54 3.64 -5.78
C ASP A 22 -6.93 2.17 -5.83
N ALA A 23 -6.24 1.32 -5.06
CA ALA A 23 -6.60 -0.10 -4.98
C ALA A 23 -8.02 -0.28 -4.47
N LYS A 24 -8.40 0.47 -3.44
CA LYS A 24 -9.74 0.41 -2.87
C LYS A 24 -10.79 0.88 -3.88
N LYS A 25 -10.47 1.92 -4.65
CA LYS A 25 -11.36 2.41 -5.71
C LYS A 25 -11.61 1.32 -6.75
N TYR A 26 -10.56 0.65 -7.21
CA TYR A 26 -10.71 -0.44 -8.17
C TYR A 26 -11.46 -1.64 -7.58
N LEU A 27 -11.23 -1.94 -6.32
CA LEU A 27 -11.97 -2.99 -5.63
C LEU A 27 -13.47 -2.70 -5.63
N ARG A 28 -13.85 -1.45 -5.35
CA ARG A 28 -15.25 -1.04 -5.40
C ARG A 28 -15.82 -1.19 -6.80
N MET A 29 -15.07 -0.75 -7.82
CA MET A 29 -15.49 -0.90 -9.20
C MET A 29 -15.67 -2.38 -9.59
N ALA A 30 -14.78 -3.23 -9.08
CA ALA A 30 -14.91 -4.68 -9.31
C ALA A 30 -16.19 -5.23 -8.67
N SER A 31 -16.52 -4.78 -7.46
CA SER A 31 -17.71 -5.25 -6.75
C SER A 31 -19.00 -4.82 -7.46
N GLU A 32 -18.95 -3.73 -8.20
CA GLU A 32 -20.11 -3.19 -8.93
C GLU A 32 -20.16 -3.68 -10.37
N ALA A 33 -19.16 -4.42 -10.82
CA ALA A 33 -19.08 -4.90 -12.20
C ALA A 33 -20.23 -5.84 -12.52
N LYS A 34 -20.75 -5.74 -13.73
CA LYS A 34 -21.92 -6.53 -14.18
C LYS A 34 -21.52 -7.82 -14.89
N ASP A 35 -20.26 -7.94 -15.29
CA ASP A 35 -19.76 -9.12 -15.97
C ASP A 35 -18.39 -9.52 -15.43
N GLN A 36 -18.02 -10.77 -15.69
CA GLN A 36 -16.77 -11.35 -15.16
C GLN A 36 -15.54 -10.66 -15.72
N GLU A 37 -15.56 -10.32 -17.01
CA GLU A 37 -14.43 -9.67 -17.65
C GLU A 37 -14.11 -8.32 -16.99
N SER A 38 -15.13 -7.50 -16.76
CA SER A 38 -14.95 -6.21 -16.10
C SER A 38 -14.46 -6.38 -14.65
N ARG A 39 -15.04 -7.34 -13.94
CA ARG A 39 -14.61 -7.63 -12.56
C ARG A 39 -13.13 -8.00 -12.52
N ASP A 40 -12.73 -8.92 -13.41
CA ASP A 40 -11.34 -9.40 -13.46
C ASP A 40 -10.39 -8.26 -13.81
N MET A 41 -10.79 -7.38 -14.72
CA MET A 41 -9.99 -6.22 -15.08
C MET A 41 -9.75 -5.30 -13.87
N PHE A 42 -10.82 -4.96 -13.15
CA PHE A 42 -10.69 -4.09 -11.98
C PHE A 42 -9.91 -4.76 -10.85
N LEU A 43 -10.08 -6.06 -10.64
CA LEU A 43 -9.28 -6.78 -9.65
C LEU A 43 -7.80 -6.78 -10.02
N GLY A 44 -7.49 -6.91 -11.32
CA GLY A 44 -6.12 -6.81 -11.81
C GLY A 44 -5.52 -5.44 -11.54
N LEU A 45 -6.30 -4.38 -11.74
CA LEU A 45 -5.84 -3.02 -11.45
C LEU A 45 -5.60 -2.82 -9.96
N ALA A 46 -6.48 -3.37 -9.12
CA ALA A 46 -6.29 -3.31 -7.66
C ALA A 46 -4.99 -4.02 -7.26
N ASP A 47 -4.70 -5.19 -7.84
CA ASP A 47 -3.47 -5.93 -7.58
C ASP A 47 -2.24 -5.10 -7.98
N GLN A 48 -2.29 -4.39 -9.10
CA GLN A 48 -1.18 -3.53 -9.53
C GLN A 48 -0.90 -2.44 -8.51
N GLU A 49 -1.95 -1.79 -8.00
CA GLU A 49 -1.78 -0.74 -7.00
C GLU A 49 -1.23 -1.30 -5.68
N LEU A 50 -1.66 -2.49 -5.30
CA LEU A 50 -1.11 -3.16 -4.11
C LEU A 50 0.37 -3.51 -4.30
N GLY A 51 0.75 -3.92 -5.51
CA GLY A 51 2.15 -4.16 -5.85
C GLY A 51 2.99 -2.89 -5.77
N HIS A 52 2.44 -1.76 -6.25
CA HIS A 52 3.09 -0.45 -6.12
C HIS A 52 3.27 -0.08 -4.65
N TYR A 53 2.25 -0.31 -3.84
CA TYR A 53 2.34 -0.07 -2.40
C TYR A 53 3.49 -0.85 -1.79
N ASP A 54 3.60 -2.15 -2.11
CA ASP A 54 4.67 -2.99 -1.58
C ASP A 54 6.05 -2.47 -1.97
N MET A 55 6.20 -2.02 -3.21
CA MET A 55 7.45 -1.47 -3.70
C MET A 55 7.83 -0.20 -2.96
N ILE A 56 6.87 0.70 -2.77
CA ILE A 56 7.08 1.97 -2.06
C ILE A 56 7.42 1.69 -0.60
N HIS A 57 6.71 0.76 0.04
CA HIS A 57 6.97 0.37 1.42
C HIS A 57 8.38 -0.18 1.59
N ARG A 58 8.81 -1.08 0.70
CA ARG A 58 10.17 -1.63 0.74
C ARG A 58 11.21 -0.54 0.53
N SER A 59 10.94 0.43 -0.35
CA SER A 59 11.84 1.55 -0.59
C SER A 59 12.04 2.37 0.68
N GLY A 60 10.97 2.65 1.41
CA GLY A 60 11.04 3.38 2.67
C GLY A 60 11.79 2.60 3.74
N SER A 61 11.50 1.31 3.86
CA SER A 61 12.18 0.45 4.84
C SER A 61 13.67 0.34 4.56
N LYS A 62 14.05 0.27 3.29
CA LYS A 62 15.46 0.22 2.88
C LYS A 62 16.17 1.52 3.21
N LEU A 63 15.53 2.65 2.95
CA LEU A 63 16.07 3.96 3.29
C LEU A 63 16.33 4.06 4.79
N LEU A 64 15.36 3.63 5.60
CA LEU A 64 15.50 3.65 7.05
C LEU A 64 16.65 2.74 7.51
N GLU A 65 16.72 1.52 6.97
CA GLU A 65 17.78 0.57 7.30
C GLU A 65 19.17 1.17 7.00
N ASN A 66 19.32 1.80 5.84
CA ASN A 66 20.58 2.43 5.46
C ASN A 66 20.93 3.60 6.39
N ALA A 67 19.95 4.40 6.79
CA ALA A 67 20.18 5.51 7.69
C ALA A 67 20.60 5.03 9.08
N VAL A 68 19.98 3.96 9.57
CA VAL A 68 20.34 3.37 10.86
C VAL A 68 21.77 2.82 10.82
N LYS A 69 22.13 2.12 9.74
CA LYS A 69 23.48 1.57 9.58
C LYS A 69 24.54 2.67 9.52
N SER A 70 24.18 3.81 8.92
CA SER A 70 25.10 4.95 8.84
C SER A 70 25.16 5.76 10.13
N ASN A 71 24.38 5.37 11.13
CA ASN A 71 24.31 6.06 12.42
C ASN A 71 24.05 7.56 12.27
N GLN A 72 23.06 7.89 11.43
CA GLN A 72 22.68 9.28 11.19
C GLN A 72 21.80 9.80 12.30
N GLU A 73 22.22 10.89 12.92
CA GLU A 73 21.48 11.49 14.04
C GLU A 73 20.14 12.08 13.60
N GLU A 74 20.04 12.59 12.37
CA GLU A 74 18.77 13.12 11.85
C GLU A 74 17.69 12.06 11.72
N CYS A 75 18.05 10.79 11.90
CA CYS A 75 17.10 9.70 11.88
C CYS A 75 16.69 9.25 13.29
N HIS A 76 16.97 10.08 14.29
CA HIS A 76 16.55 9.79 15.66
C HIS A 76 15.01 9.73 15.70
N GLY A 77 14.49 8.61 16.13
CA GLY A 77 13.04 8.41 16.17
C GLY A 77 12.40 8.02 14.84
N CYS A 78 13.16 7.95 13.75
CA CYS A 78 12.63 7.57 12.44
C CYS A 78 12.04 6.16 12.45
N SER A 79 12.70 5.22 13.15
CA SER A 79 12.21 3.84 13.22
C SER A 79 10.83 3.76 13.85
N ASP A 80 10.65 4.47 14.97
CA ASP A 80 9.36 4.47 15.68
C ASP A 80 8.29 5.12 14.81
N ALA A 81 8.61 6.24 14.17
CA ALA A 81 7.66 6.94 13.30
C ALA A 81 7.28 6.08 12.11
N TRP A 82 8.26 5.49 11.42
CA TRP A 82 8.00 4.65 10.26
C TRP A 82 7.17 3.43 10.63
N ASN A 83 7.52 2.77 11.73
CA ASN A 83 6.80 1.58 12.18
C ASN A 83 5.35 1.92 12.55
N ALA A 84 5.13 3.06 13.22
CA ALA A 84 3.78 3.49 13.57
C ALA A 84 2.93 3.77 12.34
N LEU A 85 3.48 4.50 11.36
CA LEU A 85 2.77 4.84 10.13
C LEU A 85 2.48 3.59 9.30
N THR A 86 3.48 2.73 9.12
CA THR A 86 3.34 1.56 8.25
C THR A 86 2.54 0.44 8.88
N GLU A 87 2.42 0.39 10.20
CA GLU A 87 1.54 -0.56 10.85
C GLU A 87 0.10 -0.34 10.39
N ILE A 88 -0.33 0.92 10.36
CA ILE A 88 -1.68 1.28 9.91
C ILE A 88 -1.85 0.97 8.43
N SER A 89 -0.93 1.42 7.58
CA SER A 89 -1.05 1.22 6.14
C SER A 89 -0.94 -0.26 5.75
N SER A 90 -0.09 -1.03 6.44
CA SER A 90 0.05 -2.47 6.16
C SER A 90 -1.21 -3.24 6.54
N ALA A 91 -1.86 -2.86 7.64
CA ALA A 91 -3.13 -3.46 8.03
C ALA A 91 -4.21 -3.17 6.99
N TRP A 92 -4.24 -1.94 6.48
CA TRP A 92 -5.17 -1.55 5.42
C TRP A 92 -4.90 -2.32 4.13
N ALA A 93 -3.63 -2.43 3.73
CA ALA A 93 -3.25 -3.21 2.55
C ALA A 93 -3.71 -4.67 2.67
N ARG A 94 -3.53 -5.27 3.84
CA ARG A 94 -3.95 -6.64 4.11
C ARG A 94 -5.45 -6.79 3.97
N GLU A 95 -6.21 -5.85 4.52
CA GLU A 95 -7.67 -5.84 4.43
C GLU A 95 -8.13 -5.76 2.97
N ILE A 96 -7.51 -4.89 2.17
CA ILE A 96 -7.84 -4.77 0.75
C ILE A 96 -7.52 -6.09 0.02
N ARG A 97 -6.37 -6.71 0.31
CA ARG A 97 -5.99 -7.99 -0.30
C ARG A 97 -6.99 -9.10 0.00
N GLU A 98 -7.45 -9.15 1.24
CA GLU A 98 -8.47 -10.13 1.62
C GLU A 98 -9.76 -9.90 0.84
N SER A 99 -10.17 -8.65 0.68
CA SER A 99 -11.37 -8.31 -0.07
C SER A 99 -11.23 -8.66 -1.55
N VAL A 100 -10.05 -8.41 -2.14
CA VAL A 100 -9.75 -8.80 -3.53
C VAL A 100 -9.87 -10.32 -3.68
N SER A 101 -9.25 -11.06 -2.78
CA SER A 101 -9.28 -12.52 -2.80
C SER A 101 -10.69 -13.06 -2.68
N ASN A 102 -11.47 -12.51 -1.75
CA ASN A 102 -12.85 -12.93 -1.54
C ASN A 102 -13.71 -12.66 -2.76
N LEU A 103 -13.55 -11.49 -3.36
CA LEU A 103 -14.34 -11.12 -4.53
C LEU A 103 -13.95 -11.97 -5.75
N ARG A 104 -12.65 -12.32 -5.86
CA ARG A 104 -12.15 -13.14 -6.97
C ARG A 104 -12.79 -14.53 -6.98
N THR A 105 -13.06 -15.08 -5.79
CA THR A 105 -13.64 -16.42 -5.66
C THR A 105 -15.16 -16.42 -5.59
N LYS A 106 -15.78 -15.24 -5.48
CA LYS A 106 -17.23 -15.13 -5.38
C LYS A 106 -17.85 -15.24 -6.77
N PRO A 107 -18.86 -16.13 -6.98
CA PRO A 107 -19.54 -16.21 -8.27
C PRO A 107 -20.27 -14.91 -8.60
N MET A 108 -20.39 -14.62 -9.91
CA MET A 108 -21.21 -13.50 -10.37
C MET A 108 -22.67 -13.81 -10.08
N SER A 109 -23.41 -12.79 -9.62
CA SER A 109 -24.82 -12.95 -9.37
C SER A 109 -25.58 -13.13 -10.69
N PRO A 110 -26.50 -14.10 -10.79
CA PRO A 110 -27.35 -14.22 -11.97
C PRO A 110 -28.30 -13.02 -12.05
N HIS A 111 -28.65 -12.66 -13.28
CA HIS A 111 -29.58 -11.56 -13.54
C HIS A 111 -31.00 -12.05 -13.75
#